data_d89e8cf018c6dc0cbbf18d395d4c96a4
#
_entry.id   d89e8cf018c6dc0cbbf18d395d4c96a4
#
_cell.length_a   1.000
_cell.length_b   1.000
_cell.length_c   1.000
_cell.angle_alpha   90.00
_cell.angle_beta   90.00
_cell.angle_gamma   90.00
#
_symmetry.space_group_name_H-M   'P 1'
#
loop_
_entity.id
_entity.type
_entity.pdbx_description
1 polymer ?
#
loop_
_entity_poly.entity_id
_entity_poly.type
_entity_poly.pdbx_seq_one_letter_code
_entity_poly.pdbx_strand_id
1 'polypeptide(L)'
;MSSREAYVDKIKAKIDAWNADIEKMQAKAKEAEADARVNYEEQISEMKAQRDEAEKKMKEARDASESAWSDMRAGFESAWDSISDSFGKAMKRFQ
;
A
#
# COMPACT_ATOMS: atom_id res chain seq x y z
N MET A 1 -11.11 -11.64 18.25
CA MET A 1 -10.26 -11.45 17.05
C MET A 1 -8.80 -11.40 17.46
N SER A 2 -7.94 -12.15 16.79
CA SER A 2 -6.52 -12.15 17.11
C SER A 2 -5.85 -10.88 16.56
N SER A 3 -4.68 -10.55 17.08
CA SER A 3 -3.93 -9.38 16.60
C SER A 3 -3.49 -9.57 15.14
N ARG A 4 -3.27 -10.83 14.71
CA ARG A 4 -2.98 -11.16 13.32
C ARG A 4 -4.17 -10.82 12.40
N GLU A 5 -5.38 -11.24 12.79
CA GLU A 5 -6.59 -10.96 12.03
C GLU A 5 -6.84 -9.45 11.93
N ALA A 6 -6.66 -8.73 13.04
CA ALA A 6 -6.81 -7.27 13.06
C ALA A 6 -5.80 -6.60 12.12
N TYR A 7 -4.55 -7.07 12.09
CA TYR A 7 -3.51 -6.56 11.20
C TYR A 7 -3.88 -6.81 9.73
N VAL A 8 -4.29 -8.04 9.40
CA VAL A 8 -4.68 -8.42 8.04
C VAL A 8 -5.88 -7.58 7.57
N ASP A 9 -6.90 -7.43 8.41
CA ASP A 9 -8.09 -6.66 8.09
C ASP A 9 -7.77 -5.18 7.86
N LYS A 10 -6.90 -4.62 8.68
CA LYS A 10 -6.45 -3.22 8.55
C LYS A 10 -5.77 -3.00 7.20
N ILE A 11 -4.83 -3.87 6.83
CA ILE A 11 -4.10 -3.74 5.58
C ILE A 11 -5.02 -3.95 4.38
N LYS A 12 -5.90 -4.94 4.44
CA LYS A 12 -6.85 -5.20 3.37
C LYS A 12 -7.72 -3.98 3.10
N ALA A 13 -8.23 -3.33 4.13
CA ALA A 13 -9.03 -2.11 3.99
C ALA A 13 -8.22 -0.97 3.36
N LYS A 14 -6.94 -0.83 3.75
CA LYS A 14 -6.06 0.18 3.17
C LYS A 14 -5.71 -0.12 1.72
N ILE A 15 -5.48 -1.38 1.37
CA ILE A 15 -5.22 -1.79 -0.02
C ILE A 15 -6.42 -1.44 -0.89
N ASP A 16 -7.64 -1.71 -0.43
CA ASP A 16 -8.85 -1.37 -1.17
C ASP A 16 -8.94 0.15 -1.40
N ALA A 17 -8.66 0.96 -0.38
CA ALA A 17 -8.62 2.41 -0.49
C ALA A 17 -7.52 2.86 -1.47
N TRP A 18 -6.34 2.25 -1.40
CA TRP A 18 -5.23 2.59 -2.28
C TRP A 18 -5.51 2.23 -3.73
N ASN A 19 -6.22 1.13 -3.99
CA ASN A 19 -6.62 0.77 -5.35
C ASN A 19 -7.57 1.83 -5.93
N ALA A 20 -8.47 2.37 -5.12
CA ALA A 20 -9.33 3.47 -5.55
C ALA A 20 -8.51 4.74 -5.83
N ASP A 21 -7.54 5.06 -4.99
CA ASP A 21 -6.64 6.20 -5.20
C ASP A 21 -5.82 6.05 -6.48
N ILE A 22 -5.31 4.84 -6.75
CA ILE A 22 -4.56 4.54 -7.97
C ILE A 22 -5.44 4.73 -9.21
N GLU A 23 -6.67 4.23 -9.19
CA GLU A 23 -7.61 4.41 -10.29
C GLU A 23 -7.90 5.89 -10.56
N LYS A 24 -8.08 6.67 -9.49
CA LYS A 24 -8.30 8.10 -9.58
C LYS A 24 -7.10 8.82 -10.24
N MET A 25 -5.88 8.43 -9.85
CA MET A 25 -4.67 9.01 -10.43
C MET A 25 -4.50 8.59 -11.89
N GLN A 26 -4.86 7.35 -12.23
CA GLN A 26 -4.85 6.89 -13.62
C GLN A 26 -5.80 7.71 -14.50
N ALA A 27 -6.98 8.04 -13.99
CA ALA A 27 -7.93 8.89 -14.69
C ALA A 27 -7.37 10.29 -14.91
N LYS A 28 -6.73 10.86 -13.90
CA LYS A 28 -6.06 12.17 -14.03
C LYS A 28 -4.94 12.15 -15.06
N ALA A 29 -4.16 11.07 -15.09
CA ALA A 29 -3.07 10.90 -16.04
C ALA A 29 -3.58 10.90 -17.49
N LYS A 30 -4.71 10.27 -17.74
CA LYS A 30 -5.32 10.22 -19.08
C LYS A 30 -5.74 11.59 -19.58
N GLU A 31 -6.14 12.48 -18.68
CA GLU A 31 -6.58 13.83 -19.02
C GLU A 31 -5.44 14.85 -19.07
N ALA A 32 -4.26 14.48 -18.59
CA ALA A 32 -3.13 15.37 -18.49
C ALA A 32 -2.40 15.54 -19.83
N GLU A 33 -1.74 16.68 -19.98
CA GLU A 33 -0.82 16.91 -21.09
C GLU A 33 0.38 15.95 -20.97
N ALA A 34 1.09 15.74 -22.09
CA ALA A 34 2.16 14.74 -22.18
C ALA A 34 3.21 14.88 -21.06
N ASP A 35 3.67 16.11 -20.77
CA ASP A 35 4.70 16.33 -19.76
C ASP A 35 4.20 16.00 -18.35
N ALA A 36 2.97 16.41 -18.04
CA ALA A 36 2.35 16.12 -16.76
C ALA A 36 2.02 14.62 -16.63
N ARG A 37 1.67 13.99 -17.75
CA ARG A 37 1.37 12.55 -17.77
C ARG A 37 2.55 11.70 -17.32
N VAL A 38 3.77 12.05 -17.75
CA VAL A 38 4.98 11.33 -17.33
C VAL A 38 5.11 11.37 -15.80
N ASN A 39 4.89 12.53 -15.19
CA ASN A 39 4.97 12.67 -13.74
C ASN A 39 3.88 11.86 -13.03
N TYR A 40 2.65 11.86 -13.55
CA TYR A 40 1.56 11.06 -13.00
C TYR A 40 1.87 9.57 -13.11
N GLU A 41 2.43 9.12 -14.23
CA GLU A 41 2.78 7.71 -14.43
C GLU A 41 3.87 7.26 -13.45
N GLU A 42 4.85 8.10 -13.17
CA GLU A 42 5.86 7.81 -12.15
C GLU A 42 5.24 7.68 -10.76
N GLN A 43 4.36 8.61 -10.41
CA GLN A 43 3.64 8.57 -9.13
C GLN A 43 2.81 7.30 -9.01
N ILE A 44 2.07 6.96 -10.06
CA ILE A 44 1.24 5.74 -10.10
C ILE A 44 2.10 4.50 -9.95
N SER A 45 3.25 4.44 -10.61
CA SER A 45 4.18 3.32 -10.49
C SER A 45 4.65 3.14 -9.05
N GLU A 46 5.01 4.22 -8.36
CA GLU A 46 5.41 4.18 -6.95
C GLU A 46 4.25 3.72 -6.05
N MET A 47 3.04 4.21 -6.30
CA MET A 47 1.85 3.82 -5.56
C MET A 47 1.57 2.32 -5.71
N LYS A 48 1.65 1.80 -6.93
CA LYS A 48 1.45 0.37 -7.21
C LYS A 48 2.50 -0.49 -6.54
N ALA A 49 3.77 -0.04 -6.53
CA ALA A 49 4.84 -0.76 -5.87
C ALA A 49 4.57 -0.89 -4.35
N GLN A 50 4.13 0.18 -3.71
CA GLN A 50 3.81 0.17 -2.29
C GLN A 50 2.58 -0.70 -2.01
N ARG A 51 1.56 -0.62 -2.86
CA ARG A 51 0.38 -1.48 -2.75
C ARG A 51 0.78 -2.96 -2.84
N ASP A 52 1.62 -3.31 -3.79
CA ASP A 52 2.06 -4.70 -3.99
C ASP A 52 2.87 -5.19 -2.79
N GLU A 53 3.71 -4.35 -2.20
CA GLU A 53 4.42 -4.67 -0.96
C GLU A 53 3.45 -4.90 0.20
N ALA A 54 2.42 -4.06 0.30
CA ALA A 54 1.38 -4.23 1.32
C ALA A 54 0.64 -5.56 1.15
N GLU A 55 0.30 -5.93 -0.09
CA GLU A 55 -0.35 -7.22 -0.38
C GLU A 55 0.54 -8.39 0.03
N LYS A 56 1.83 -8.30 -0.27
CA LYS A 56 2.81 -9.32 0.09
C LYS A 56 2.88 -9.50 1.60
N LYS A 57 2.98 -8.40 2.34
CA LYS A 57 3.03 -8.43 3.80
C LYS A 57 1.74 -8.96 4.41
N MET A 58 0.61 -8.59 3.84
CA MET A 58 -0.68 -9.09 4.26
C MET A 58 -0.76 -10.62 4.11
N LYS A 59 -0.32 -11.14 2.98
CA LYS A 59 -0.31 -12.59 2.73
C LYS A 59 0.62 -13.32 3.68
N GLU A 60 1.82 -12.77 3.90
CA GLU A 60 2.78 -13.34 4.85
C GLU A 60 2.18 -13.42 6.26
N ALA A 61 1.52 -12.35 6.71
CA ALA A 61 0.88 -12.32 8.02
C ALA A 61 -0.28 -13.30 8.11
N ARG A 62 -1.11 -13.36 7.07
CA ARG A 62 -2.27 -14.26 7.01
C ARG A 62 -1.84 -15.72 7.08
N ASP A 63 -0.76 -16.07 6.40
CA ASP A 63 -0.27 -17.44 6.28
C ASP A 63 0.66 -17.85 7.43
N ALA A 64 1.06 -16.92 8.29
CA ALA A 64 1.92 -17.19 9.42
C ALA A 64 1.18 -18.02 10.48
N SER A 65 1.92 -18.94 11.14
CA SER A 65 1.39 -19.62 12.32
C SER A 65 1.25 -18.63 13.48
N GLU A 66 0.50 -18.97 14.51
CA GLU A 66 0.38 -18.13 15.71
C GLU A 66 1.74 -17.84 16.34
N SER A 67 2.59 -18.85 16.39
CA SER A 67 3.96 -18.71 16.91
C SER A 67 4.80 -17.78 16.05
N ALA A 68 4.76 -17.97 14.72
CA ALA A 68 5.51 -17.11 13.79
C ALA A 68 5.01 -15.67 13.85
N TRP A 69 3.70 -15.46 13.92
CA TRP A 69 3.12 -14.13 14.06
C TRP A 69 3.61 -13.43 15.33
N SER A 70 3.57 -14.14 16.45
CA SER A 70 4.00 -13.60 17.74
C SER A 70 5.46 -13.12 17.68
N ASP A 71 6.33 -13.90 17.02
CA ASP A 71 7.75 -13.55 16.89
C ASP A 71 8.00 -12.41 15.92
N MET A 72 7.18 -12.26 14.89
CA MET A 72 7.40 -11.33 13.78
C MET A 72 6.51 -10.08 13.82
N ARG A 73 5.61 -10.02 14.80
CA ARG A 73 4.61 -8.94 14.89
C ARG A 73 5.20 -7.53 14.78
N ALA A 74 6.24 -7.26 15.56
CA ALA A 74 6.87 -5.93 15.56
C ALA A 74 7.44 -5.59 14.19
N GLY A 75 8.05 -6.58 13.50
CA GLY A 75 8.57 -6.41 12.16
C GLY A 75 7.49 -6.12 11.14
N PHE A 76 6.35 -6.83 11.22
CA PHE A 76 5.21 -6.57 10.33
C PHE A 76 4.63 -5.18 10.55
N GLU A 77 4.47 -4.75 11.79
CA GLU A 77 3.93 -3.42 12.09
C GLU A 77 4.88 -2.31 11.61
N SER A 78 6.18 -2.49 11.78
CA SER A 78 7.19 -1.55 11.29
C SER A 78 7.20 -1.49 9.76
N ALA A 79 7.12 -2.65 9.09
CA ALA A 79 7.05 -2.71 7.63
C ALA A 79 5.80 -1.98 7.11
N TRP A 80 4.66 -2.18 7.76
CA TRP A 80 3.43 -1.50 7.40
C TRP A 80 3.56 0.02 7.53
N ASP A 81 4.14 0.51 8.61
CA ASP A 81 4.33 1.94 8.81
C ASP A 81 5.20 2.55 7.70
N SER A 82 6.27 1.85 7.30
CA SER A 82 7.14 2.29 6.20
C SER A 82 6.41 2.32 4.86
N ILE A 83 5.65 1.27 4.55
CA ILE A 83 4.89 1.16 3.31
C ILE A 83 3.81 2.25 3.26
N SER A 84 3.07 2.42 4.34
CA SER A 84 2.02 3.42 4.46
C SER A 84 2.57 4.84 4.29
N ASP A 85 3.71 5.14 4.91
CA ASP A 85 4.37 6.42 4.80
C ASP A 85 4.84 6.68 3.36
N SER A 86 5.43 5.69 2.71
CA SER A 86 5.89 5.79 1.33
C SER A 86 4.74 6.02 0.36
N PHE A 87 3.61 5.33 0.56
CA PHE A 87 2.42 5.53 -0.25
C PHE A 87 1.88 6.95 -0.06
N GLY A 88 1.80 7.42 1.18
CA GLY A 88 1.36 8.78 1.49
C GLY A 88 2.21 9.85 0.83
N LYS A 89 3.53 9.65 0.82
CA LYS A 89 4.46 10.57 0.14
C LYS A 89 4.25 10.58 -1.36
N ALA A 90 4.04 9.42 -1.98
CA ALA A 90 3.75 9.32 -3.40
C ALA A 90 2.46 10.06 -3.75
N MET A 91 1.43 9.92 -2.91
CA MET A 91 0.16 10.62 -3.08
C MET A 91 0.30 12.13 -3.00
N LYS A 92 1.12 12.63 -2.10
CA LYS A 92 1.29 14.07 -1.87
C LYS A 92 2.14 14.76 -2.91
N ARG A 93 2.87 13.99 -3.71
CA ARG A 93 3.86 14.53 -4.66
C ARG A 93 3.28 15.54 -5.64
N PHE A 94 2.00 15.39 -6.01
CA PHE A 94 1.32 16.23 -7.00
C PHE A 94 0.01 16.84 -6.49
N GLN A 95 -0.11 16.96 -5.21
CA GLN A 95 -1.24 17.66 -4.61
C GLN A 95 -0.93 19.12 -4.37
#